data_c2c9ad061c123a123995450c6824ae19
#
_entry.id   c2c9ad061c123a123995450c6824ae19
#
_cell.length_a   1.000
_cell.length_b   1.000
_cell.length_c   1.000
_cell.angle_alpha   90.00
_cell.angle_beta   90.00
_cell.angle_gamma   90.00
#
_symmetry.space_group_name_H-M   'P 1'
#
loop_
_entity.id
_entity.type
_entity.pdbx_description
1 polymer ?
#
loop_
_entity_poly.entity_id
_entity_poly.type
_entity_poly.pdbx_seq_one_letter_code
_entity_poly.pdbx_strand_id
1 'polypeptide(L)'
;LQPASLDLRLGCEAWRVQASFLPGQHMTVANKLAKFGMHKIDLSDGAVLERGCVYIVKLQERLRLPAGISAMANPKSSTGRLDIFTRLITDGAREFESVADGYEGPLYAEISPRAFSVLVRTGSRLSQLRLRRGISAPSDLLMESLQSTVGLVHGAERTDIRDGVALSVNLEPDVKSGMIGWRARKHAGLIDIDSPASQPVDAFWERVTPSDLTVGGLVLNPDEFYILASREFVTVPKDHAAEMRAYDTRVGEFRAHYAGFFDPGFGMAELGAEGTRAVLEVRSHDVPFLIEQGQTV
;
A
#
# COMPACT_ATOMS: atom_id res chain seq x y z
N LEU A 1 2.75 16.03 7.61
CA LEU A 1 2.20 16.45 6.32
C LEU A 1 3.18 16.07 5.22
N GLN A 2 2.72 15.36 4.22
CA GLN A 2 3.39 15.13 2.95
C GLN A 2 2.91 16.21 1.95
N PRO A 3 3.57 16.43 0.81
CA PRO A 3 3.15 17.44 -0.15
C PRO A 3 1.69 17.34 -0.59
N ALA A 4 1.14 16.13 -0.69
CA ALA A 4 -0.23 15.90 -1.17
C ALA A 4 -1.07 14.97 -0.26
N SER A 5 -0.61 14.65 0.95
CA SER A 5 -1.32 13.76 1.86
C SER A 5 -1.09 14.10 3.34
N LEU A 6 -2.00 13.61 4.18
CA LEU A 6 -1.97 13.70 5.64
C LEU A 6 -1.81 12.29 6.22
N ASP A 7 -0.79 12.07 7.01
CA ASP A 7 -0.65 10.83 7.79
C ASP A 7 -1.71 10.76 8.88
N LEU A 8 -2.46 9.67 8.92
CA LEU A 8 -3.47 9.41 9.93
C LEU A 8 -2.86 8.67 11.11
N ARG A 9 -3.29 9.05 12.34
CA ARG A 9 -2.72 8.54 13.60
C ARG A 9 -3.69 7.59 14.28
N LEU A 10 -3.17 6.46 14.77
CA LEU A 10 -3.96 5.55 15.60
C LEU A 10 -4.37 6.24 16.90
N GLY A 11 -5.63 6.05 17.31
CA GLY A 11 -6.12 6.40 18.64
C GLY A 11 -5.65 5.40 19.71
N CYS A 12 -6.12 5.57 20.94
CA CYS A 12 -5.75 4.69 22.05
C CYS A 12 -6.53 3.39 22.11
N GLU A 13 -7.55 3.21 21.28
CA GLU A 13 -8.45 2.07 21.36
C GLU A 13 -8.43 1.26 20.06
N ALA A 14 -8.11 -0.03 20.18
CA ALA A 14 -8.26 -1.04 19.14
C ALA A 14 -9.27 -2.11 19.55
N TRP A 15 -9.92 -2.71 18.59
CA TRP A 15 -10.81 -3.85 18.79
C TRP A 15 -10.34 -5.01 17.93
N ARG A 16 -10.06 -6.16 18.56
CA ARG A 16 -9.94 -7.42 17.83
C ARG A 16 -11.34 -7.81 17.34
N VAL A 17 -11.49 -8.07 16.04
CA VAL A 17 -12.78 -8.43 15.44
C VAL A 17 -12.74 -9.84 14.85
N GLN A 18 -13.90 -10.48 14.72
CA GLN A 18 -14.02 -11.84 14.16
C GLN A 18 -13.68 -11.88 12.68
N ALA A 19 -14.08 -10.84 11.94
CA ALA A 19 -13.89 -10.72 10.51
C ALA A 19 -13.88 -9.25 10.10
N SER A 20 -13.30 -8.98 8.92
CA SER A 20 -13.41 -7.71 8.21
C SER A 20 -14.88 -7.37 7.92
N PHE A 21 -15.21 -6.08 7.98
CA PHE A 21 -16.55 -5.61 7.65
C PHE A 21 -16.56 -4.18 7.11
N LEU A 22 -17.60 -3.87 6.34
CA LEU A 22 -18.03 -2.51 6.04
C LEU A 22 -19.33 -2.21 6.80
N PRO A 23 -19.52 -1.01 7.37
CA PRO A 23 -20.74 -0.68 8.11
C PRO A 23 -21.98 -0.72 7.22
N GLY A 24 -21.86 -0.28 5.97
CA GLY A 24 -23.00 -0.09 5.08
C GLY A 24 -23.75 1.21 5.36
N GLN A 25 -24.59 1.65 4.44
CA GLN A 25 -25.16 2.99 4.35
C GLN A 25 -25.85 3.53 5.62
N HIS A 26 -26.41 2.65 6.44
CA HIS A 26 -27.26 3.04 7.58
C HIS A 26 -26.66 2.69 8.93
N MET A 27 -25.40 2.29 8.97
CA MET A 27 -24.74 1.89 10.21
C MET A 27 -23.43 2.61 10.44
N THR A 28 -23.11 2.81 11.72
CA THR A 28 -21.79 3.28 12.13
C THR A 28 -20.83 2.11 12.35
N VAL A 29 -19.53 2.40 12.29
CA VAL A 29 -18.49 1.42 12.66
C VAL A 29 -18.67 1.01 14.12
N ALA A 30 -19.00 1.93 15.01
CA ALA A 30 -19.27 1.64 16.43
C ALA A 30 -20.40 0.61 16.62
N ASN A 31 -21.50 0.71 15.85
CA ASN A 31 -22.58 -0.25 15.89
C ASN A 31 -22.18 -1.65 15.39
N LYS A 32 -21.27 -1.71 14.41
CA LYS A 32 -20.70 -2.98 13.95
C LYS A 32 -19.76 -3.58 15.00
N LEU A 33 -18.92 -2.76 15.63
CA LEU A 33 -18.02 -3.21 16.70
C LEU A 33 -18.77 -3.79 17.90
N ALA A 34 -19.93 -3.23 18.24
CA ALA A 34 -20.80 -3.79 19.30
C ALA A 34 -21.27 -5.22 18.99
N LYS A 35 -21.32 -5.62 17.71
CA LYS A 35 -21.77 -6.95 17.28
C LYS A 35 -20.63 -7.92 16.97
N PHE A 36 -19.54 -7.41 16.38
CA PHE A 36 -18.42 -8.21 15.84
C PHE A 36 -17.11 -8.05 16.62
N GLY A 37 -17.05 -7.12 17.58
CA GLY A 37 -15.90 -6.97 18.46
C GLY A 37 -15.77 -8.14 19.41
N MET A 38 -14.56 -8.68 19.52
CA MET A 38 -14.24 -9.77 20.45
C MET A 38 -13.75 -9.22 21.79
N HIS A 39 -12.79 -8.34 21.75
CA HIS A 39 -12.26 -7.62 22.90
C HIS A 39 -11.59 -6.32 22.48
N LYS A 40 -11.51 -5.42 23.45
CA LYS A 40 -10.86 -4.11 23.31
C LYS A 40 -9.41 -4.19 23.79
N ILE A 41 -8.54 -3.45 23.12
CA ILE A 41 -7.11 -3.39 23.40
C ILE A 41 -6.75 -1.91 23.59
N ASP A 42 -6.00 -1.62 24.66
CA ASP A 42 -5.45 -0.29 24.90
C ASP A 42 -4.10 -0.16 24.19
N LEU A 43 -3.94 0.88 23.39
CA LEU A 43 -2.72 1.21 22.65
C LEU A 43 -1.87 2.29 23.33
N SER A 44 -2.23 2.76 24.52
CA SER A 44 -1.57 3.88 25.20
C SER A 44 -0.09 3.59 25.45
N ASP A 45 0.21 2.41 25.99
CA ASP A 45 1.59 1.95 26.27
C ASP A 45 2.14 1.04 25.17
N GLY A 46 1.37 0.83 24.11
CA GLY A 46 1.69 -0.06 23.01
C GLY A 46 1.06 -1.44 23.16
N ALA A 47 0.67 -2.01 22.03
CA ALA A 47 0.14 -3.36 21.95
C ALA A 47 0.58 -4.08 20.68
N VAL A 48 0.65 -5.40 20.75
CA VAL A 48 0.98 -6.25 19.62
C VAL A 48 -0.28 -6.53 18.83
N LEU A 49 -0.25 -6.20 17.55
CA LEU A 49 -1.22 -6.69 16.56
C LEU A 49 -0.63 -7.94 15.92
N GLU A 50 -1.26 -9.07 16.18
CA GLU A 50 -0.77 -10.36 15.74
C GLU A 50 -1.02 -10.62 14.26
N ARG A 51 -0.06 -11.30 13.63
CA ARG A 51 -0.18 -11.78 12.25
C ARG A 51 -1.46 -12.60 12.06
N GLY A 52 -2.16 -12.37 10.94
CA GLY A 52 -3.37 -13.10 10.56
C GLY A 52 -4.64 -12.69 11.31
N CYS A 53 -4.53 -11.71 12.21
CA CYS A 53 -5.66 -11.19 12.96
C CYS A 53 -6.18 -9.88 12.35
N VAL A 54 -7.46 -9.57 12.57
CA VAL A 54 -8.08 -8.33 12.10
C VAL A 54 -8.43 -7.45 13.28
N TYR A 55 -8.05 -6.19 13.18
CA TYR A 55 -8.28 -5.17 14.20
C TYR A 55 -8.95 -3.95 13.58
N ILE A 56 -9.84 -3.32 14.32
CA ILE A 56 -10.38 -2.00 14.00
C ILE A 56 -9.84 -1.00 15.03
N VAL A 57 -9.23 0.06 14.56
CA VAL A 57 -8.68 1.12 15.41
C VAL A 57 -9.36 2.43 15.06
N LYS A 58 -9.91 3.12 16.06
CA LYS A 58 -10.40 4.48 15.88
C LYS A 58 -9.19 5.41 15.71
N LEU A 59 -9.21 6.24 14.67
CA LEU A 59 -8.14 7.21 14.43
C LEU A 59 -8.31 8.45 15.30
N GLN A 60 -7.23 9.20 15.51
CA GLN A 60 -7.28 10.48 16.24
C GLN A 60 -7.97 11.55 15.40
N GLU A 61 -7.85 11.48 14.10
CA GLU A 61 -8.43 12.42 13.15
C GLU A 61 -9.94 12.18 13.03
N ARG A 62 -10.65 13.30 12.90
CA ARG A 62 -12.05 13.38 12.56
C ARG A 62 -12.19 14.35 11.40
N LEU A 63 -13.05 14.05 10.46
CA LEU A 63 -13.29 14.92 9.32
C LEU A 63 -14.59 15.73 9.49
N ARG A 64 -14.57 16.91 8.89
CA ARG A 64 -15.73 17.75 8.59
C ARG A 64 -15.46 18.40 7.24
N LEU A 65 -15.81 17.69 6.19
CA LEU A 65 -15.54 18.13 4.83
C LEU A 65 -16.69 19.04 4.34
N PRO A 66 -16.38 20.16 3.68
CA PRO A 66 -17.39 20.92 2.98
C PRO A 66 -17.89 20.16 1.75
N ALA A 67 -19.07 20.52 1.25
CA ALA A 67 -19.61 20.02 -0.01
C ALA A 67 -18.60 20.26 -1.17
N GLY A 68 -18.48 19.31 -2.06
CA GLY A 68 -17.51 19.33 -3.18
C GLY A 68 -16.12 18.84 -2.83
N ILE A 69 -15.90 18.44 -1.57
CA ILE A 69 -14.63 17.82 -1.13
C ILE A 69 -14.88 16.40 -0.65
N SER A 70 -14.16 15.47 -1.23
CA SER A 70 -14.05 14.08 -0.81
C SER A 70 -12.61 13.74 -0.41
N ALA A 71 -12.35 12.51 0.02
CA ALA A 71 -11.00 12.08 0.26
C ALA A 71 -10.81 10.60 -0.08
N MET A 72 -9.56 10.20 -0.26
CA MET A 72 -9.15 8.82 -0.42
C MET A 72 -7.97 8.54 0.50
N ALA A 73 -7.95 7.37 1.10
CA ALA A 73 -6.84 6.92 1.91
C ALA A 73 -6.09 5.79 1.21
N ASN A 74 -4.83 5.61 1.59
CA ASN A 74 -4.02 4.46 1.23
C ASN A 74 -3.07 4.13 2.37
N PRO A 75 -2.59 2.90 2.49
CA PRO A 75 -1.47 2.59 3.38
C PRO A 75 -0.25 3.47 3.03
N LYS A 76 0.54 3.78 4.02
CA LYS A 76 1.87 4.36 3.78
C LYS A 76 2.76 3.31 3.10
N SER A 77 3.71 3.74 2.29
CA SER A 77 4.66 2.82 1.66
C SER A 77 5.45 1.99 2.67
N SER A 78 5.78 2.55 3.83
CA SER A 78 6.40 1.80 4.94
C SER A 78 5.49 0.70 5.51
N THR A 79 4.18 0.92 5.50
CA THR A 79 3.16 -0.03 5.94
C THR A 79 3.01 -1.17 4.93
N GLY A 80 2.94 -0.84 3.65
CA GLY A 80 2.88 -1.82 2.56
C GLY A 80 4.12 -2.72 2.54
N ARG A 81 5.31 -2.15 2.69
CA ARG A 81 6.58 -2.91 2.75
C ARG A 81 6.69 -3.88 3.93
N LEU A 82 5.89 -3.70 4.97
CA LEU A 82 5.82 -4.64 6.11
C LEU A 82 4.64 -5.62 5.99
N ASP A 83 3.93 -5.60 4.85
CA ASP A 83 2.74 -6.44 4.63
C ASP A 83 1.69 -6.26 5.73
N ILE A 84 1.48 -5.01 6.13
CA ILE A 84 0.43 -4.64 7.08
C ILE A 84 -0.78 -4.18 6.29
N PHE A 85 -1.74 -5.06 6.10
CA PHE A 85 -2.97 -4.71 5.42
C PHE A 85 -3.76 -3.69 6.22
N THR A 86 -3.86 -2.47 5.70
CA THR A 86 -4.49 -1.35 6.40
C THR A 86 -5.47 -0.67 5.47
N ARG A 87 -6.72 -0.50 5.92
CA ARG A 87 -7.79 0.13 5.13
C ARG A 87 -8.57 1.13 5.97
N LEU A 88 -8.87 2.29 5.39
CA LEU A 88 -9.74 3.28 6.02
C LEU A 88 -11.21 2.85 5.95
N ILE A 89 -11.94 3.07 7.04
CA ILE A 89 -13.39 2.90 7.13
C ILE A 89 -14.00 4.18 7.71
N THR A 90 -15.10 4.65 7.10
CA THR A 90 -15.93 5.73 7.62
C THR A 90 -17.31 5.20 8.02
N ASP A 91 -18.02 5.92 8.85
CA ASP A 91 -19.43 5.60 9.12
C ASP A 91 -20.25 5.67 7.82
N GLY A 92 -21.13 4.72 7.62
CA GLY A 92 -21.94 4.62 6.41
C GLY A 92 -21.22 4.11 5.16
N ALA A 93 -19.93 3.76 5.25
CA ALA A 93 -19.11 3.34 4.11
C ALA A 93 -19.63 2.06 3.46
N ARG A 94 -19.60 2.04 2.12
CA ARG A 94 -19.81 0.86 1.26
C ARG A 94 -18.53 0.35 0.64
N GLU A 95 -17.46 1.13 0.74
CA GLU A 95 -16.14 0.88 0.17
C GLU A 95 -15.09 1.21 1.22
N PHE A 96 -13.98 0.50 1.18
CA PHE A 96 -12.80 0.88 1.93
C PHE A 96 -12.07 2.03 1.24
N GLU A 97 -11.22 2.73 1.97
CA GLU A 97 -10.32 3.78 1.48
C GLU A 97 -11.04 5.05 0.99
N SER A 98 -12.35 5.04 0.83
CA SER A 98 -13.14 6.14 0.28
C SER A 98 -13.81 6.96 1.39
N VAL A 99 -13.69 8.28 1.31
CA VAL A 99 -14.42 9.23 2.13
C VAL A 99 -15.38 10.02 1.23
N ALA A 100 -16.67 9.90 1.49
CA ALA A 100 -17.71 10.54 0.70
C ALA A 100 -17.58 12.07 0.70
N ASP A 101 -18.11 12.69 -0.35
CA ASP A 101 -18.24 14.15 -0.43
C ASP A 101 -19.03 14.70 0.78
N GLY A 102 -18.50 15.76 1.39
CA GLY A 102 -19.14 16.41 2.53
C GLY A 102 -19.19 15.56 3.82
N TYR A 103 -18.41 14.49 3.91
CA TYR A 103 -18.40 13.63 5.10
C TYR A 103 -18.08 14.37 6.38
N GLU A 104 -18.91 14.14 7.40
CA GLU A 104 -18.64 14.58 8.77
C GLU A 104 -18.69 13.37 9.72
N GLY A 105 -17.57 13.04 10.36
CA GLY A 105 -17.53 11.89 11.24
C GLY A 105 -16.13 11.46 11.66
N PRO A 106 -16.04 10.42 12.52
CA PRO A 106 -14.80 9.79 12.91
C PRO A 106 -14.23 8.95 11.76
N LEU A 107 -12.94 8.67 11.83
CA LEU A 107 -12.23 7.76 10.95
C LEU A 107 -11.80 6.52 11.73
N TYR A 108 -11.76 5.38 11.04
CA TYR A 108 -11.29 4.11 11.57
C TYR A 108 -10.33 3.46 10.57
N ALA A 109 -9.34 2.75 11.09
CA ALA A 109 -8.49 1.88 10.30
C ALA A 109 -8.79 0.42 10.61
N GLU A 110 -9.04 -0.39 9.60
CA GLU A 110 -8.91 -1.82 9.68
C GLU A 110 -7.43 -2.16 9.47
N ILE A 111 -6.87 -2.98 10.36
CA ILE A 111 -5.47 -3.36 10.33
C ILE A 111 -5.37 -4.87 10.45
N SER A 112 -4.67 -5.50 9.51
CA SER A 112 -4.39 -6.94 9.53
C SER A 112 -2.94 -7.19 9.11
N PRO A 113 -2.03 -7.38 10.05
CA PRO A 113 -0.66 -7.77 9.74
C PRO A 113 -0.61 -9.14 9.06
N ARG A 114 0.11 -9.28 7.94
CA ARG A 114 0.08 -10.52 7.14
C ARG A 114 1.41 -11.28 7.20
N ALA A 115 2.55 -10.60 7.11
CA ALA A 115 3.85 -11.24 7.20
C ALA A 115 4.39 -11.30 8.64
N PHE A 116 4.28 -10.22 9.39
CA PHE A 116 4.87 -10.06 10.72
C PHE A 116 3.83 -9.61 11.74
N SER A 117 3.97 -10.02 13.01
CA SER A 117 3.31 -9.34 14.11
C SER A 117 3.96 -7.99 14.35
N VAL A 118 3.19 -6.97 14.69
CA VAL A 118 3.67 -5.60 14.81
C VAL A 118 3.29 -4.97 16.15
N LEU A 119 4.20 -4.21 16.72
CA LEU A 119 3.95 -3.36 17.87
C LEU A 119 3.51 -1.98 17.40
N VAL A 120 2.35 -1.56 17.83
CA VAL A 120 1.76 -0.25 17.53
C VAL A 120 1.44 0.49 18.83
N ARG A 121 1.32 1.82 18.75
CA ARG A 121 0.97 2.69 19.88
C ARG A 121 -0.05 3.74 19.46
N THR A 122 -0.62 4.42 20.42
CA THR A 122 -1.34 5.67 20.19
C THR A 122 -0.45 6.64 19.43
N GLY A 123 -0.92 7.12 18.27
CA GLY A 123 -0.15 8.02 17.41
C GLY A 123 0.65 7.35 16.30
N SER A 124 0.80 6.03 16.30
CA SER A 124 1.41 5.29 15.17
C SER A 124 0.69 5.58 13.85
N ARG A 125 1.44 5.64 12.75
CA ARG A 125 0.94 6.10 11.44
C ARG A 125 1.09 5.00 10.40
N LEU A 126 -0.03 4.38 10.02
CA LEU A 126 -0.06 3.29 9.06
C LEU A 126 -0.70 3.68 7.71
N SER A 127 -1.56 4.69 7.72
CA SER A 127 -2.28 5.16 6.53
C SER A 127 -2.14 6.65 6.32
N GLN A 128 -2.43 7.09 5.12
CA GLN A 128 -2.39 8.48 4.71
C GLN A 128 -3.67 8.83 3.94
N LEU A 129 -4.10 10.09 4.04
CA LEU A 129 -5.32 10.62 3.45
C LEU A 129 -4.98 11.72 2.45
N ARG A 130 -5.58 11.66 1.27
CA ARG A 130 -5.52 12.70 0.25
C ARG A 130 -6.91 13.30 0.03
N LEU A 131 -7.02 14.62 0.21
CA LEU A 131 -8.24 15.35 -0.10
C LEU A 131 -8.39 15.51 -1.62
N ARG A 132 -9.62 15.44 -2.11
CA ARG A 132 -9.95 15.59 -3.52
C ARG A 132 -11.06 16.63 -3.68
N ARG A 133 -10.93 17.48 -4.69
CA ARG A 133 -11.95 18.43 -5.09
C ARG A 133 -12.41 18.10 -6.53
N GLY A 134 -13.69 17.85 -6.70
CA GLY A 134 -14.25 17.46 -7.99
C GLY A 134 -13.91 16.02 -8.38
N ILE A 135 -14.22 15.65 -9.61
CA ILE A 135 -13.92 14.35 -10.20
C ILE A 135 -12.71 14.56 -11.13
N SER A 136 -11.60 13.98 -10.77
CA SER A 136 -10.42 13.92 -11.64
C SER A 136 -10.21 12.47 -12.05
N ALA A 137 -10.63 12.15 -13.28
CA ALA A 137 -10.16 10.95 -13.96
C ALA A 137 -9.14 11.41 -15.01
N PRO A 138 -7.85 11.09 -14.86
CA PRO A 138 -6.89 11.35 -15.92
C PRO A 138 -7.31 10.54 -17.13
N SER A 139 -7.39 11.18 -18.30
CA SER A 139 -7.62 10.48 -19.56
C SER A 139 -6.31 9.90 -20.07
N ASP A 140 -6.37 8.78 -20.79
CA ASP A 140 -5.19 8.20 -21.44
C ASP A 140 -4.50 9.21 -22.35
N LEU A 141 -5.28 10.07 -23.05
CA LEU A 141 -4.74 11.16 -23.87
C LEU A 141 -3.90 12.17 -23.08
N LEU A 142 -4.31 12.51 -21.86
CA LEU A 142 -3.50 13.36 -20.97
C LEU A 142 -2.20 12.64 -20.57
N MET A 143 -2.29 11.37 -20.21
CA MET A 143 -1.10 10.59 -19.84
C MET A 143 -0.15 10.39 -21.02
N GLU A 144 -0.64 10.14 -22.23
CA GLU A 144 0.16 10.09 -23.45
C GLU A 144 0.85 11.45 -23.74
N SER A 145 0.14 12.55 -23.54
CA SER A 145 0.71 13.90 -23.67
C SER A 145 1.81 14.14 -22.62
N LEU A 146 1.57 13.78 -21.37
CA LEU A 146 2.58 13.89 -20.30
C LEU A 146 3.77 12.96 -20.55
N GLN A 147 3.54 11.74 -21.04
CA GLN A 147 4.62 10.83 -21.42
C GLN A 147 5.50 11.43 -22.52
N SER A 148 4.90 12.07 -23.51
CA SER A 148 5.66 12.67 -24.62
C SER A 148 6.40 13.95 -24.25
N THR A 149 5.90 14.72 -23.27
CA THR A 149 6.44 16.05 -22.91
C THR A 149 7.38 16.01 -21.70
N VAL A 150 7.08 15.20 -20.71
CA VAL A 150 7.80 15.13 -19.42
C VAL A 150 8.50 13.78 -19.24
N GLY A 151 7.96 12.69 -19.82
CA GLY A 151 8.41 11.33 -19.58
C GLY A 151 7.95 10.81 -18.21
N LEU A 152 6.74 10.23 -18.14
CA LEU A 152 6.22 9.63 -16.91
C LEU A 152 6.93 8.32 -16.56
N VAL A 153 7.36 7.60 -17.60
CA VAL A 153 7.98 6.28 -17.50
C VAL A 153 9.16 6.19 -18.45
N HIS A 154 10.28 5.68 -17.94
CA HIS A 154 11.52 5.49 -18.68
C HIS A 154 12.00 4.04 -18.57
N GLY A 155 12.87 3.59 -19.49
CA GLY A 155 13.49 2.27 -19.45
C GLY A 155 12.63 1.13 -20.01
N ALA A 156 11.43 1.39 -20.53
CA ALA A 156 10.62 0.46 -21.31
C ALA A 156 10.78 0.72 -22.82
N GLU A 157 10.75 -0.36 -23.61
CA GLU A 157 10.74 -0.23 -25.09
C GLU A 157 9.45 0.42 -25.60
N ARG A 158 8.35 0.20 -24.87
CA ARG A 158 7.03 0.78 -25.13
C ARG A 158 6.30 0.97 -23.81
N THR A 159 5.76 2.16 -23.61
CA THR A 159 4.86 2.46 -22.48
C THR A 159 3.44 2.03 -22.84
N ASP A 160 2.83 1.18 -22.01
CA ASP A 160 1.41 0.81 -22.15
C ASP A 160 0.57 1.75 -21.28
N ILE A 161 -0.26 2.57 -21.95
CA ILE A 161 -1.15 3.54 -21.31
C ILE A 161 -2.59 3.13 -21.67
N ARG A 162 -3.27 2.51 -20.70
CA ARG A 162 -4.69 2.11 -20.78
C ARG A 162 -5.27 2.14 -19.37
N ASP A 163 -6.17 3.08 -19.10
CA ASP A 163 -6.71 3.34 -17.76
C ASP A 163 -5.62 3.62 -16.70
N GLY A 164 -4.46 4.08 -17.15
CA GLY A 164 -3.27 4.30 -16.35
C GLY A 164 -2.00 3.86 -17.08
N VAL A 165 -0.87 4.01 -16.42
CA VAL A 165 0.42 3.54 -16.90
C VAL A 165 0.71 2.17 -16.30
N ALA A 166 0.85 1.16 -17.16
CA ALA A 166 1.23 -0.18 -16.73
C ALA A 166 2.71 -0.25 -16.41
N LEU A 167 3.06 -0.94 -15.31
CA LEU A 167 4.42 -1.23 -14.92
C LEU A 167 4.68 -2.74 -15.06
N SER A 168 5.94 -3.11 -15.23
CA SER A 168 6.35 -4.50 -15.30
C SER A 168 7.40 -4.83 -14.24
N VAL A 169 7.48 -6.11 -13.85
CA VAL A 169 8.41 -6.56 -12.83
C VAL A 169 9.84 -6.67 -13.37
N ASN A 170 10.80 -6.29 -12.55
CA ASN A 170 12.22 -6.51 -12.81
C ASN A 170 12.72 -7.72 -12.02
N LEU A 171 13.19 -8.74 -12.72
CA LEU A 171 13.88 -9.92 -12.16
C LEU A 171 15.37 -9.95 -12.49
N GLU A 172 15.90 -8.89 -13.12
CA GLU A 172 17.35 -8.75 -13.29
C GLU A 172 17.98 -8.34 -11.96
N PRO A 173 19.10 -8.96 -11.59
CA PRO A 173 19.77 -8.62 -10.35
C PRO A 173 20.36 -7.21 -10.41
N ASP A 174 20.28 -6.50 -9.30
CA ASP A 174 21.00 -5.23 -9.13
C ASP A 174 22.50 -5.47 -9.25
N VAL A 175 23.18 -4.65 -10.04
CA VAL A 175 24.62 -4.81 -10.39
C VAL A 175 25.52 -4.80 -9.17
N LYS A 176 25.17 -4.05 -8.11
CA LYS A 176 26.01 -3.90 -6.91
C LYS A 176 25.77 -4.97 -5.87
N SER A 177 24.50 -5.30 -5.65
CA SER A 177 24.10 -6.25 -4.60
C SER A 177 23.91 -7.68 -5.08
N GLY A 178 23.76 -7.90 -6.40
CA GLY A 178 23.41 -9.20 -6.99
C GLY A 178 22.00 -9.67 -6.64
N MET A 179 21.15 -8.78 -6.12
CA MET A 179 19.86 -9.08 -5.55
C MET A 179 18.74 -8.68 -6.51
N ILE A 180 17.68 -9.49 -6.58
CA ILE A 180 16.45 -9.23 -7.34
C ILE A 180 15.43 -8.53 -6.44
N GLY A 181 15.32 -8.96 -5.20
CA GLY A 181 14.33 -8.45 -4.25
C GLY A 181 14.47 -9.08 -2.88
N TRP A 182 13.38 -9.00 -2.12
CA TRP A 182 13.29 -9.54 -0.77
C TRP A 182 12.08 -10.46 -0.64
N ARG A 183 12.22 -11.50 0.18
CA ARG A 183 11.13 -12.37 0.63
C ARG A 183 11.02 -12.29 2.15
N ALA A 184 9.80 -12.10 2.67
CA ALA A 184 9.56 -12.07 4.11
C ALA A 184 9.83 -13.44 4.74
N ARG A 185 10.58 -13.46 5.85
CA ARG A 185 10.85 -14.68 6.62
C ARG A 185 9.58 -15.16 7.32
N LYS A 186 9.31 -16.45 7.22
CA LYS A 186 8.30 -17.09 8.07
C LYS A 186 8.81 -17.14 9.52
N HIS A 187 7.90 -16.95 10.48
CA HIS A 187 8.22 -17.01 11.92
C HIS A 187 9.28 -15.99 12.40
N ALA A 188 9.37 -14.86 11.73
CA ALA A 188 10.19 -13.74 12.18
C ALA A 188 9.63 -13.14 13.49
N GLY A 189 10.45 -12.34 14.15
CA GLY A 189 10.10 -11.69 15.41
C GLY A 189 9.07 -10.56 15.27
N LEU A 190 8.93 -9.78 16.32
CA LEU A 190 8.05 -8.62 16.41
C LEU A 190 8.73 -7.40 15.77
N ILE A 191 7.98 -6.67 14.94
CA ILE A 191 8.43 -5.38 14.39
C ILE A 191 7.80 -4.23 15.18
N ASP A 192 8.61 -3.34 15.71
CA ASP A 192 8.16 -2.06 16.24
C ASP A 192 8.11 -1.04 15.10
N ILE A 193 6.88 -0.66 14.68
CA ILE A 193 6.68 0.23 13.53
C ILE A 193 7.12 1.67 13.79
N ASP A 194 7.22 2.08 15.05
CA ASP A 194 7.61 3.43 15.45
C ASP A 194 9.13 3.56 15.66
N SER A 195 9.87 2.45 15.54
CA SER A 195 11.32 2.39 15.69
C SER A 195 11.99 1.93 14.37
N PRO A 196 12.01 2.77 13.33
CA PRO A 196 12.59 2.40 12.04
C PRO A 196 14.08 2.08 12.17
N ALA A 197 14.55 1.10 11.39
CA ALA A 197 15.93 0.63 11.35
C ALA A 197 16.50 0.13 12.68
N SER A 198 15.65 -0.20 13.66
CA SER A 198 16.07 -0.70 14.97
C SER A 198 16.49 -2.17 14.96
N GLN A 199 16.19 -2.91 13.89
CA GLN A 199 16.45 -4.34 13.83
C GLN A 199 17.20 -4.72 12.54
N PRO A 200 18.03 -5.79 12.57
CA PRO A 200 18.72 -6.28 11.39
C PRO A 200 17.73 -6.75 10.31
N VAL A 201 17.96 -6.31 9.08
CA VAL A 201 17.09 -6.68 7.94
C VAL A 201 17.01 -8.20 7.77
N ASP A 202 18.14 -8.89 7.89
CA ASP A 202 18.24 -10.35 7.73
C ASP A 202 17.47 -11.16 8.80
N ALA A 203 17.02 -10.53 9.90
CA ALA A 203 16.14 -11.16 10.87
C ALA A 203 14.70 -11.32 10.35
N PHE A 204 14.30 -10.49 9.41
CA PHE A 204 12.93 -10.44 8.87
C PHE A 204 12.84 -10.77 7.38
N TRP A 205 13.95 -10.64 6.64
CA TRP A 205 13.96 -10.72 5.20
C TRP A 205 15.04 -11.67 4.68
N GLU A 206 14.72 -12.39 3.63
CA GLU A 206 15.64 -13.19 2.82
C GLU A 206 15.85 -12.49 1.48
N ARG A 207 17.09 -12.49 1.02
CA ARG A 207 17.42 -11.96 -0.30
C ARG A 207 16.90 -12.91 -1.37
N VAL A 208 16.21 -12.39 -2.37
CA VAL A 208 15.90 -13.11 -3.61
C VAL A 208 17.02 -12.81 -4.59
N THR A 209 17.62 -13.86 -5.11
CA THR A 209 18.80 -13.81 -5.98
C THR A 209 18.56 -14.64 -7.26
N PRO A 210 19.42 -14.58 -8.28
CA PRO A 210 19.28 -15.42 -9.47
C PRO A 210 19.17 -16.93 -9.19
N SER A 211 19.70 -17.41 -8.07
CA SER A 211 19.57 -18.82 -7.67
C SER A 211 18.16 -19.23 -7.24
N ASP A 212 17.29 -18.25 -6.91
CA ASP A 212 15.89 -18.50 -6.59
C ASP A 212 14.99 -18.57 -7.84
N LEU A 213 15.52 -18.19 -9.01
CA LEU A 213 14.79 -18.29 -10.27
C LEU A 213 14.73 -19.76 -10.73
N THR A 214 13.58 -20.15 -11.23
CA THR A 214 13.37 -21.42 -11.92
C THR A 214 13.36 -21.18 -13.44
N VAL A 215 12.93 -22.15 -14.25
CA VAL A 215 12.92 -22.04 -15.70
C VAL A 215 12.14 -20.79 -16.16
N GLY A 216 12.86 -19.70 -16.37
CA GLY A 216 12.36 -18.46 -16.95
C GLY A 216 11.80 -17.43 -15.96
N GLY A 217 11.69 -17.71 -14.67
CA GLY A 217 11.09 -16.75 -13.76
C GLY A 217 11.19 -17.06 -12.27
N LEU A 218 10.49 -16.29 -11.46
CA LEU A 218 10.37 -16.47 -10.02
C LEU A 218 9.01 -17.08 -9.67
N VAL A 219 9.03 -18.20 -8.93
CA VAL A 219 7.79 -18.77 -8.40
C VAL A 219 7.42 -18.07 -7.10
N LEU A 220 6.29 -17.39 -7.12
CA LEU A 220 5.66 -16.79 -5.93
C LEU A 220 4.82 -17.88 -5.26
N ASN A 221 5.19 -18.28 -4.05
CA ASN A 221 4.41 -19.26 -3.29
C ASN A 221 3.24 -18.60 -2.55
N PRO A 222 2.13 -19.32 -2.33
CA PRO A 222 1.07 -18.87 -1.45
C PRO A 222 1.59 -18.54 -0.04
N ASP A 223 0.97 -17.56 0.60
CA ASP A 223 1.34 -17.08 1.95
C ASP A 223 2.78 -16.54 2.09
N GLU A 224 3.49 -16.36 1.00
CA GLU A 224 4.77 -15.64 0.99
C GLU A 224 4.58 -14.21 0.49
N PHE A 225 5.39 -13.31 1.02
CA PHE A 225 5.38 -11.89 0.66
C PHE A 225 6.73 -11.48 0.10
N TYR A 226 6.69 -10.79 -1.03
CA TYR A 226 7.88 -10.36 -1.76
C TYR A 226 7.87 -8.85 -1.94
N ILE A 227 9.05 -8.25 -1.86
CA ILE A 227 9.32 -6.89 -2.30
C ILE A 227 10.20 -6.98 -3.54
N LEU A 228 9.64 -6.56 -4.67
CA LEU A 228 10.31 -6.49 -5.96
C LEU A 228 10.39 -5.03 -6.43
N ALA A 229 10.94 -4.79 -7.59
CA ALA A 229 11.00 -3.47 -8.20
C ALA A 229 10.38 -3.50 -9.60
N SER A 230 9.86 -2.37 -10.05
CA SER A 230 9.47 -2.22 -11.44
C SER A 230 10.70 -2.22 -12.36
N ARG A 231 10.52 -2.69 -13.59
CA ARG A 231 11.53 -2.56 -14.65
C ARG A 231 11.68 -1.09 -15.04
N GLU A 232 10.58 -0.40 -15.12
CA GLU A 232 10.49 0.99 -15.49
C GLU A 232 10.92 1.91 -14.34
N PHE A 233 11.39 3.09 -14.72
CA PHE A 233 11.62 4.22 -13.82
C PHE A 233 10.47 5.19 -13.97
N VAL A 234 9.86 5.58 -12.85
CA VAL A 234 8.67 6.43 -12.79
C VAL A 234 9.05 7.85 -12.39
N THR A 235 8.43 8.81 -13.06
CA THR A 235 8.51 10.23 -12.73
C THR A 235 7.10 10.81 -12.61
N VAL A 236 6.85 11.55 -11.53
CA VAL A 236 5.60 12.29 -11.34
C VAL A 236 5.89 13.78 -11.40
N PRO A 237 5.27 14.54 -12.33
CA PRO A 237 5.47 15.98 -12.41
C PRO A 237 5.10 16.71 -11.12
N LYS A 238 5.70 17.89 -10.87
CA LYS A 238 5.52 18.66 -9.61
C LYS A 238 4.08 19.16 -9.39
N ASP A 239 3.31 19.31 -10.44
CA ASP A 239 1.91 19.75 -10.43
C ASP A 239 0.92 18.58 -10.52
N HIS A 240 1.42 17.35 -10.49
CA HIS A 240 0.64 16.13 -10.52
C HIS A 240 0.95 15.26 -9.29
N ALA A 241 0.00 14.40 -8.97
CA ALA A 241 0.18 13.31 -8.02
C ALA A 241 -0.32 12.03 -8.66
N ALA A 242 0.33 10.91 -8.38
CA ALA A 242 -0.10 9.63 -8.92
C ALA A 242 -0.53 8.67 -7.80
N GLU A 243 -1.23 7.64 -8.19
CA GLU A 243 -1.70 6.57 -7.33
C GLU A 243 -1.41 5.24 -8.03
N MET A 244 -0.77 4.33 -7.31
CA MET A 244 -0.66 2.95 -7.74
C MET A 244 -1.99 2.27 -7.48
N ARG A 245 -2.60 1.71 -8.51
CA ARG A 245 -3.80 0.88 -8.37
C ARG A 245 -3.40 -0.58 -8.26
N ALA A 246 -4.12 -1.30 -7.41
CA ALA A 246 -4.06 -2.74 -7.43
C ALA A 246 -4.47 -3.24 -8.82
N TYR A 247 -3.76 -4.24 -9.28
CA TYR A 247 -3.78 -4.76 -10.62
C TYR A 247 -5.15 -5.31 -11.12
N ASP A 248 -5.30 -5.40 -12.44
CA ASP A 248 -6.46 -5.97 -13.12
C ASP A 248 -6.46 -7.50 -12.98
N THR A 249 -7.55 -8.06 -12.47
CA THR A 249 -7.77 -9.50 -12.29
C THR A 249 -7.62 -10.35 -13.57
N ARG A 250 -7.55 -9.70 -14.76
CA ARG A 250 -7.38 -10.38 -16.05
C ARG A 250 -5.99 -10.96 -16.30
N VAL A 251 -4.99 -10.65 -15.47
CA VAL A 251 -3.59 -11.00 -15.75
C VAL A 251 -3.01 -11.97 -14.71
N GLY A 252 -3.79 -12.47 -13.78
CA GLY A 252 -3.37 -13.58 -12.92
C GLY A 252 -3.84 -13.52 -11.46
N GLU A 253 -3.49 -14.55 -10.73
CA GLU A 253 -3.83 -14.75 -9.33
C GLU A 253 -2.88 -14.02 -8.35
N PHE A 254 -1.87 -13.29 -8.83
CA PHE A 254 -1.02 -12.52 -7.95
C PHE A 254 -1.49 -11.06 -7.91
N ARG A 255 -1.27 -10.39 -6.80
CA ARG A 255 -1.63 -8.99 -6.60
C ARG A 255 -0.41 -8.22 -6.13
N ALA A 256 -0.15 -7.06 -6.73
CA ALA A 256 0.55 -5.99 -6.05
C ALA A 256 -0.43 -5.47 -5.00
N HIS A 257 -0.17 -5.77 -3.73
CA HIS A 257 -1.21 -5.69 -2.69
C HIS A 257 -1.50 -4.29 -2.16
N TYR A 258 -0.55 -3.36 -2.30
CA TYR A 258 -0.65 -2.07 -1.64
C TYR A 258 -0.69 -0.96 -2.68
N ALA A 259 -1.88 -0.38 -2.84
CA ALA A 259 -2.03 0.89 -3.51
C ALA A 259 -1.22 1.93 -2.73
N GLY A 260 -0.38 2.69 -3.42
CA GLY A 260 0.46 3.73 -2.82
C GLY A 260 0.23 5.07 -3.50
N PHE A 261 0.41 6.14 -2.75
CA PHE A 261 0.46 7.48 -3.33
C PHE A 261 1.89 7.81 -3.75
N PHE A 262 2.03 8.33 -4.95
CA PHE A 262 3.23 9.01 -5.39
C PHE A 262 3.00 10.51 -5.26
N ASP A 263 3.87 11.15 -4.51
CA ASP A 263 3.79 12.60 -4.29
C ASP A 263 4.28 13.38 -5.52
N PRO A 264 3.84 14.63 -5.68
CA PRO A 264 4.39 15.55 -6.67
C PRO A 264 5.91 15.62 -6.62
N GLY A 265 6.56 15.48 -7.77
CA GLY A 265 8.00 15.47 -7.89
C GLY A 265 8.69 14.12 -7.65
N PHE A 266 7.95 13.03 -7.40
CA PHE A 266 8.54 11.70 -7.27
C PHE A 266 9.36 11.34 -8.51
N GLY A 267 10.60 10.88 -8.31
CA GLY A 267 11.50 10.46 -9.38
C GLY A 267 12.00 11.59 -10.29
N MET A 268 11.70 12.85 -10.01
CA MET A 268 12.20 13.97 -10.82
C MET A 268 13.69 14.24 -10.59
N ALA A 269 14.37 14.55 -11.69
CA ALA A 269 15.82 14.60 -11.81
C ALA A 269 16.52 15.84 -11.24
N GLU A 270 15.99 16.53 -10.24
CA GLU A 270 16.78 17.55 -9.51
C GLU A 270 18.04 16.94 -8.84
N LEU A 271 18.12 15.61 -8.83
CA LEU A 271 19.24 14.82 -8.31
C LEU A 271 19.96 14.00 -9.39
N GLY A 272 19.74 14.27 -10.68
CA GLY A 272 20.46 13.64 -11.78
C GLY A 272 20.02 12.20 -12.13
N ALA A 273 18.82 11.79 -11.76
CA ALA A 273 18.29 10.47 -12.09
C ALA A 273 17.07 10.59 -13.04
N GLU A 274 17.02 9.75 -14.06
CA GLU A 274 15.87 9.61 -14.96
C GLU A 274 14.79 8.72 -14.32
N GLY A 275 14.08 9.23 -13.32
CA GLY A 275 13.04 8.51 -12.61
C GLY A 275 13.52 7.64 -11.43
N THR A 276 12.57 7.01 -10.78
CA THR A 276 12.81 6.08 -9.67
C THR A 276 11.96 4.83 -9.86
N ARG A 277 12.54 3.63 -9.66
CA ARG A 277 11.78 2.39 -9.74
C ARG A 277 10.67 2.36 -8.70
N ALA A 278 9.48 1.94 -9.09
CA ALA A 278 8.41 1.65 -8.15
C ALA A 278 8.75 0.38 -7.36
N VAL A 279 8.45 0.41 -6.07
CA VAL A 279 8.52 -0.79 -5.22
C VAL A 279 7.21 -1.53 -5.35
N LEU A 280 7.31 -2.82 -5.67
CA LEU A 280 6.18 -3.71 -5.87
C LEU A 280 6.09 -4.66 -4.66
N GLU A 281 5.02 -4.54 -3.90
CA GLU A 281 4.68 -5.44 -2.80
C GLU A 281 3.79 -6.56 -3.35
N VAL A 282 4.36 -7.77 -3.47
CA VAL A 282 3.74 -8.86 -4.24
C VAL A 282 3.46 -10.07 -3.37
N ARG A 283 2.27 -10.62 -3.55
CA ARG A 283 1.83 -11.86 -2.91
C ARG A 283 1.06 -12.72 -3.91
N SER A 284 1.38 -14.00 -4.02
CA SER A 284 0.49 -14.98 -4.66
C SER A 284 -0.70 -15.28 -3.75
N HIS A 285 -1.87 -15.56 -4.32
CA HIS A 285 -3.09 -15.80 -3.56
C HIS A 285 -3.18 -17.25 -3.09
N ASP A 286 -3.86 -18.11 -3.81
CA ASP A 286 -4.16 -19.46 -3.35
C ASP A 286 -3.28 -20.55 -4.01
N VAL A 287 -2.62 -20.21 -5.12
CA VAL A 287 -1.78 -21.14 -5.87
C VAL A 287 -0.41 -20.53 -6.15
N PRO A 288 0.65 -21.35 -6.32
CA PRO A 288 1.94 -20.87 -6.80
C PRO A 288 1.78 -20.19 -8.15
N PHE A 289 2.41 -19.04 -8.33
CA PHE A 289 2.35 -18.27 -9.57
C PHE A 289 3.76 -17.99 -10.09
N LEU A 290 4.03 -18.35 -11.35
CA LEU A 290 5.28 -18.02 -12.01
C LEU A 290 5.20 -16.60 -12.57
N ILE A 291 6.09 -15.73 -12.11
CA ILE A 291 6.26 -14.39 -12.65
C ILE A 291 7.54 -14.33 -13.48
N GLU A 292 7.48 -13.75 -14.68
CA GLU A 292 8.58 -13.67 -15.62
C GLU A 292 9.12 -12.23 -15.72
N GLN A 293 10.38 -12.11 -16.19
CA GLN A 293 11.01 -10.79 -16.42
C GLN A 293 10.17 -9.96 -17.39
N GLY A 294 9.84 -8.73 -16.98
CA GLY A 294 9.05 -7.79 -17.78
C GLY A 294 7.55 -8.11 -17.84
N GLN A 295 7.07 -9.06 -17.03
CA GLN A 295 5.64 -9.31 -16.91
C GLN A 295 4.95 -8.09 -16.29
N THR A 296 3.84 -7.66 -16.89
CA THR A 296 3.01 -6.58 -16.36
C THR A 296 2.39 -6.97 -15.02
N VAL A 297 2.38 -6.04 -14.07
CA VAL A 297 1.92 -6.22 -12.69
C VAL A 297 0.96 -5.14 -12.26
#